data_47f78f211695e91e10292a21b8f17455
#
_entry.id   47f78f211695e91e10292a21b8f17455
#
_cell.length_a   1.000
_cell.length_b   1.000
_cell.length_c   1.000
_cell.angle_alpha   90.00
_cell.angle_beta   90.00
_cell.angle_gamma   90.00
#
_symmetry.space_group_name_H-M   'P 1'
#
loop_
_entity.id
_entity.type
_entity.pdbx_description
1 polymer ?
#
loop_
_entity_poly.entity_id
_entity_poly.type
_entity_poly.pdbx_seq_one_letter_code
_entity_poly.pdbx_strand_id
1 'polypeptide(L)'
;TGKRAVASWVPFDGWNYKVRDQRSTTMINERNNYFHKPIVQLNWYSNLDDSTTMATSFYYSGGEGGGSGSAGSILWGSNGTRDYDATIARNMSDAQYKDGYGYESRGVLRGSRNNQSTFGIMSKMEKEMTDTVSMTVGLDVRTAKVEHYRQVYDLLGGDFFYNTSNPNWSEEQRHRTLGDKLYYDNTNTVDWLGGYVQANYDDGAGTNAFAMFGATTASYTAQDHFTLDNLKIEADAELGYQMKLGGSRALSDVWQLFGNVSYSAMTPSLDKLIDDVNMIKNEGFENETATWFDVGTRFKSLNGQWAGSMNYYYALWSDRAQSGTSEDLNGVESFFSITGLSELHQGLEYSIAYQPIPVLRIDLRGHESDWRFTEDLSYTWNEIEGDGTSSETFDLFVKDVMISGAPQSQTVLMVTGFFNRLKASVEAESFARQYPRWGYDGAIQDLAFLLGEGNTFADDAYETERKTIYNLQLSYGTEI
;
A
#
# COMPACT_ATOMS: atom_id res chain seq x y z
N THR A 1 -13.74 -11.95 9.36
CA THR A 1 -14.26 -10.83 8.54
C THR A 1 -15.78 -10.82 8.51
N GLY A 2 -16.47 -11.98 8.41
CA GLY A 2 -17.92 -12.06 8.35
C GLY A 2 -18.63 -11.50 9.59
N LYS A 3 -18.13 -11.79 10.80
CA LYS A 3 -18.69 -11.27 12.04
C LYS A 3 -18.58 -9.74 12.16
N ARG A 4 -17.50 -9.14 11.70
CA ARG A 4 -17.34 -7.69 11.70
C ARG A 4 -18.26 -7.01 10.69
N ALA A 5 -18.41 -7.56 9.51
CA ALA A 5 -19.34 -7.03 8.52
C ALA A 5 -20.78 -7.06 9.03
N VAL A 6 -21.21 -8.14 9.68
CA VAL A 6 -22.52 -8.25 10.30
C VAL A 6 -22.67 -7.24 11.45
N ALA A 7 -21.65 -7.08 12.30
CA ALA A 7 -21.67 -6.12 13.39
C ALA A 7 -21.73 -4.66 12.91
N SER A 8 -21.21 -4.36 11.72
CA SER A 8 -21.25 -3.00 11.15
C SER A 8 -22.64 -2.57 10.68
N TRP A 9 -23.54 -3.49 10.45
CA TRP A 9 -24.86 -3.28 9.85
C TRP A 9 -25.97 -3.91 10.70
N VAL A 10 -25.89 -3.77 12.00
CA VAL A 10 -26.92 -4.32 12.89
C VAL A 10 -28.13 -3.42 12.86
N PRO A 11 -29.31 -3.92 12.50
CA PRO A 11 -30.55 -3.19 12.75
C PRO A 11 -30.76 -3.08 14.27
N PHE A 12 -31.06 -1.89 14.75
CA PHE A 12 -31.38 -1.74 16.16
C PHE A 12 -32.88 -1.55 16.35
N ASP A 13 -33.53 -2.64 16.41
CA ASP A 13 -34.96 -2.83 16.75
C ASP A 13 -35.91 -1.74 16.23
N GLY A 14 -35.68 -1.27 15.02
CA GLY A 14 -36.49 -0.27 14.38
C GLY A 14 -36.45 1.13 14.99
N TRP A 15 -35.53 1.38 15.92
CA TRP A 15 -35.34 2.69 16.51
C TRP A 15 -34.00 3.31 16.06
N ASN A 16 -34.05 4.61 15.80
CA ASN A 16 -32.85 5.40 15.50
C ASN A 16 -32.82 6.58 16.48
N TYR A 17 -31.83 6.65 17.35
CA TYR A 17 -31.75 7.69 18.37
C TYR A 17 -31.63 9.12 17.81
N LYS A 18 -31.17 9.29 16.57
CA LYS A 18 -31.19 10.58 15.86
C LYS A 18 -32.59 11.01 15.44
N VAL A 19 -33.49 10.04 15.30
CA VAL A 19 -34.93 10.25 14.98
C VAL A 19 -35.74 9.48 16.03
N ARG A 20 -35.68 9.95 17.25
CA ARG A 20 -36.11 9.23 18.45
C ARG A 20 -37.55 8.69 18.43
N ASP A 21 -38.41 9.34 17.70
CA ASP A 21 -39.84 9.00 17.68
C ASP A 21 -40.21 8.06 16.53
N GLN A 22 -39.24 7.59 15.76
CA GLN A 22 -39.51 6.75 14.60
C GLN A 22 -38.87 5.37 14.75
N ARG A 23 -39.69 4.36 14.70
CA ARG A 23 -39.24 3.02 14.41
C ARG A 23 -38.74 2.97 12.97
N SER A 24 -37.56 2.46 12.79
CA SER A 24 -36.88 2.47 11.50
C SER A 24 -36.20 1.14 11.25
N THR A 25 -36.14 0.72 10.01
CA THR A 25 -35.24 -0.34 9.53
C THR A 25 -33.82 0.19 9.27
N THR A 26 -33.58 1.47 9.58
CA THR A 26 -32.26 2.08 9.42
C THR A 26 -31.28 1.42 10.38
N MET A 27 -30.14 1.02 9.84
CA MET A 27 -29.05 0.44 10.59
C MET A 27 -28.09 1.52 11.08
N ILE A 28 -27.45 1.29 12.23
CA ILE A 28 -26.26 2.04 12.61
C ILE A 28 -25.09 1.47 11.83
N ASN A 29 -24.47 2.33 11.02
CA ASN A 29 -23.26 1.97 10.30
C ASN A 29 -22.03 2.33 11.14
N GLU A 30 -21.52 1.36 11.91
CA GLU A 30 -20.31 1.54 12.72
C GLU A 30 -19.06 1.76 11.86
N ARG A 31 -19.01 1.15 10.66
CA ARG A 31 -17.86 1.13 9.78
C ARG A 31 -18.19 1.79 8.45
N ASN A 32 -18.25 3.11 8.46
CA ASN A 32 -18.45 3.90 7.25
C ASN A 32 -17.11 4.43 6.74
N ASN A 33 -16.78 4.14 5.49
CA ASN A 33 -15.66 4.75 4.79
C ASN A 33 -16.19 5.68 3.71
N TYR A 34 -15.59 6.86 3.62
CA TYR A 34 -15.86 7.80 2.55
C TYR A 34 -14.57 8.49 2.12
N PHE A 35 -14.56 8.95 0.89
CA PHE A 35 -13.53 9.84 0.38
C PHE A 35 -14.11 10.76 -0.69
N HIS A 36 -13.53 11.95 -0.78
CA HIS A 36 -13.73 12.90 -1.87
C HIS A 36 -12.37 13.43 -2.27
N LYS A 37 -11.93 13.13 -3.50
CA LYS A 37 -10.57 13.43 -3.99
C LYS A 37 -10.63 14.21 -5.30
N PRO A 38 -10.92 15.54 -5.25
CA PRO A 38 -10.88 16.38 -6.43
C PRO A 38 -9.45 16.53 -6.96
N ILE A 39 -9.30 16.52 -8.28
CA ILE A 39 -8.04 16.81 -8.97
C ILE A 39 -8.32 17.93 -9.97
N VAL A 40 -7.47 18.96 -9.93
CA VAL A 40 -7.43 20.02 -10.94
C VAL A 40 -6.07 19.97 -11.60
N GLN A 41 -6.06 19.93 -12.93
CA GLN A 41 -4.85 19.81 -13.70
C GLN A 41 -4.85 20.78 -14.87
N LEU A 42 -3.76 21.50 -15.06
CA LEU A 42 -3.48 22.33 -16.22
C LEU A 42 -2.28 21.77 -16.96
N ASN A 43 -2.50 21.31 -18.19
CA ASN A 43 -1.44 20.79 -19.03
C ASN A 43 -1.09 21.81 -20.10
N TRP A 44 0.20 22.12 -20.20
CA TRP A 44 0.74 23.01 -21.22
C TRP A 44 1.69 22.22 -22.13
N TYR A 45 1.41 22.24 -23.41
CA TYR A 45 2.21 21.61 -24.45
C TYR A 45 2.79 22.70 -25.35
N SER A 46 4.06 22.62 -25.65
CA SER A 46 4.77 23.56 -26.51
C SER A 46 5.77 22.85 -27.42
N ASN A 47 5.76 23.22 -28.68
CA ASN A 47 6.84 22.91 -29.60
C ASN A 47 7.80 24.11 -29.54
N LEU A 48 8.98 23.91 -28.97
CA LEU A 48 10.00 24.97 -28.83
C LEU A 48 10.71 25.23 -30.15
N ASP A 49 10.94 24.15 -30.90
CA ASP A 49 11.42 24.14 -32.27
C ASP A 49 10.97 22.85 -32.99
N ASP A 50 11.42 22.60 -34.21
CA ASP A 50 11.04 21.45 -35.03
C ASP A 50 11.48 20.10 -34.41
N SER A 51 12.47 20.12 -33.52
CA SER A 51 13.05 18.94 -32.88
C SER A 51 12.81 18.84 -31.37
N THR A 52 12.21 19.88 -30.77
CA THR A 52 12.11 19.99 -29.31
C THR A 52 10.66 20.22 -28.88
N THR A 53 10.14 19.32 -28.07
CA THR A 53 8.81 19.44 -27.46
C THR A 53 8.91 19.54 -25.95
N MET A 54 7.97 20.25 -25.34
CA MET A 54 7.84 20.37 -23.89
C MET A 54 6.40 20.13 -23.46
N ALA A 55 6.22 19.34 -22.40
CA ALA A 55 4.95 19.12 -21.74
C ALA A 55 5.11 19.43 -20.24
N THR A 56 4.32 20.37 -19.75
CA THR A 56 4.30 20.74 -18.33
C THR A 56 2.90 20.58 -17.79
N SER A 57 2.78 19.93 -16.64
CA SER A 57 1.54 19.74 -15.90
C SER A 57 1.65 20.41 -14.54
N PHE A 58 0.73 21.32 -14.26
CA PHE A 58 0.48 21.86 -12.94
C PHE A 58 -0.74 21.17 -12.38
N TYR A 59 -0.66 20.66 -11.15
CA TYR A 59 -1.79 19.97 -10.57
C TYR A 59 -1.99 20.32 -9.10
N TYR A 60 -3.26 20.28 -8.72
CA TYR A 60 -3.71 20.25 -7.35
C TYR A 60 -4.54 18.99 -7.13
N SER A 61 -4.20 18.23 -6.10
CA SER A 61 -5.00 17.10 -5.64
C SER A 61 -5.46 17.35 -4.22
N GLY A 62 -6.73 17.57 -4.03
CA GLY A 62 -7.34 17.61 -2.70
C GLY A 62 -7.79 16.22 -2.27
N GLY A 63 -8.04 16.06 -0.99
CA GLY A 63 -8.60 14.84 -0.44
C GLY A 63 -9.25 15.09 0.91
N GLU A 64 -10.51 14.69 1.04
CA GLU A 64 -11.16 14.54 2.34
C GLU A 64 -11.63 13.09 2.44
N GLY A 65 -11.26 12.42 3.49
CA GLY A 65 -11.60 11.03 3.67
C GLY A 65 -11.58 10.60 5.11
N GLY A 66 -12.13 9.43 5.34
CA GLY A 66 -12.11 8.87 6.67
C GLY A 66 -12.95 7.64 6.83
N GLY A 67 -12.82 7.04 7.99
CA GLY A 67 -13.60 5.89 8.40
C GLY A 67 -14.14 6.04 9.81
N SER A 68 -15.33 5.53 10.05
CA SER A 68 -15.90 5.48 11.40
C SER A 68 -15.58 4.15 12.09
N GLY A 69 -15.66 4.16 13.39
CA GLY A 69 -15.52 3.00 14.25
C GLY A 69 -16.00 3.30 15.66
N SER A 70 -15.97 2.33 16.54
CA SER A 70 -16.29 2.52 17.94
C SER A 70 -15.10 3.07 18.73
N ALA A 71 -15.42 3.78 19.81
CA ALA A 71 -14.50 4.15 20.88
C ALA A 71 -15.20 3.93 22.24
N GLY A 72 -14.43 3.61 23.25
CA GLY A 72 -14.97 3.21 24.54
C GLY A 72 -15.70 1.86 24.46
N SER A 73 -16.64 1.65 25.35
CA SER A 73 -17.32 0.36 25.55
C SER A 73 -18.66 0.31 24.80
N ILE A 74 -18.73 -0.43 23.70
CA ILE A 74 -19.99 -0.81 23.04
C ILE A 74 -20.42 -2.18 23.56
N LEU A 75 -21.68 -2.32 23.96
CA LEU A 75 -22.22 -3.57 24.46
C LEU A 75 -22.39 -4.61 23.35
N TRP A 76 -22.31 -5.87 23.73
CA TRP A 76 -22.50 -7.01 22.85
C TRP A 76 -23.75 -7.78 23.24
N GLY A 77 -24.57 -8.12 22.27
CA GLY A 77 -25.69 -9.02 22.44
C GLY A 77 -25.26 -10.48 22.63
N SER A 78 -26.13 -11.30 23.14
CA SER A 78 -25.90 -12.74 23.35
C SER A 78 -25.65 -13.52 22.06
N ASN A 79 -26.02 -12.95 20.91
CA ASN A 79 -25.78 -13.49 19.57
C ASN A 79 -24.40 -13.14 18.99
N GLY A 80 -23.55 -12.47 19.77
CA GLY A 80 -22.21 -12.04 19.34
C GLY A 80 -22.19 -10.87 18.36
N THR A 81 -23.26 -10.08 18.29
CA THR A 81 -23.31 -8.80 17.54
C THR A 81 -23.28 -7.60 18.48
N ARG A 82 -22.97 -6.40 17.96
CA ARG A 82 -23.05 -5.15 18.71
C ARG A 82 -24.50 -4.87 19.09
N ASP A 83 -24.72 -4.53 20.36
CA ASP A 83 -26.03 -4.13 20.89
C ASP A 83 -26.09 -2.61 21.08
N TYR A 84 -26.54 -1.92 20.05
CA TYR A 84 -26.63 -0.46 20.06
C TYR A 84 -27.81 0.04 20.92
N ASP A 85 -28.92 -0.71 20.98
CA ASP A 85 -30.05 -0.34 21.82
C ASP A 85 -29.65 -0.36 23.28
N ALA A 86 -29.02 -1.42 23.75
CA ALA A 86 -28.51 -1.51 25.11
C ALA A 86 -27.41 -0.47 25.39
N THR A 87 -26.51 -0.18 24.40
CA THR A 87 -25.48 0.85 24.54
C THR A 87 -26.10 2.24 24.72
N ILE A 88 -27.07 2.59 23.89
CA ILE A 88 -27.79 3.89 23.97
C ILE A 88 -28.57 4.00 25.28
N ALA A 89 -29.28 2.94 25.64
CA ALA A 89 -30.03 2.93 26.91
C ALA A 89 -29.09 3.10 28.11
N ARG A 90 -27.93 2.45 28.11
CA ARG A 90 -26.92 2.64 29.15
C ARG A 90 -26.39 4.08 29.17
N ASN A 91 -26.01 4.65 28.02
CA ASN A 91 -25.49 6.01 27.94
C ASN A 91 -26.50 7.07 28.44
N MET A 92 -27.77 6.80 28.32
CA MET A 92 -28.86 7.67 28.76
C MET A 92 -29.44 7.33 30.16
N SER A 93 -28.84 6.40 30.88
CA SER A 93 -29.29 6.00 32.20
C SER A 93 -28.84 6.98 33.28
N ASP A 94 -29.63 7.09 34.36
CA ASP A 94 -29.31 7.96 35.50
C ASP A 94 -27.95 7.65 36.14
N ALA A 95 -27.45 6.42 36.00
CA ALA A 95 -26.13 6.02 36.46
C ALA A 95 -25.00 6.72 35.71
N GLN A 96 -25.27 7.24 34.52
CA GLN A 96 -24.30 7.97 33.70
C GLN A 96 -24.44 9.49 33.79
N TYR A 97 -25.44 9.99 34.57
CA TYR A 97 -25.61 11.42 34.74
C TYR A 97 -24.48 12.01 35.61
N LYS A 98 -23.86 13.11 35.14
CA LYS A 98 -22.84 13.87 35.85
C LYS A 98 -23.31 15.31 36.05
N ASP A 99 -23.33 15.76 37.28
CA ASP A 99 -23.76 17.13 37.63
C ASP A 99 -22.92 18.16 36.87
N GLY A 100 -23.58 19.06 36.17
CA GLY A 100 -22.96 20.12 35.39
C GLY A 100 -22.56 19.74 33.97
N TYR A 101 -22.53 18.44 33.62
CA TYR A 101 -22.08 17.96 32.31
C TYR A 101 -23.16 17.18 31.54
N GLY A 102 -24.12 16.58 32.20
CA GLY A 102 -25.13 15.73 31.57
C GLY A 102 -24.75 14.24 31.56
N TYR A 103 -25.24 13.50 30.57
CA TYR A 103 -25.05 12.05 30.47
C TYR A 103 -23.72 11.67 29.81
N GLU A 104 -22.91 10.90 30.52
CA GLU A 104 -21.64 10.35 30.00
C GLU A 104 -21.91 9.17 29.04
N SER A 105 -21.49 9.28 27.82
CA SER A 105 -21.43 8.15 26.89
C SER A 105 -20.25 7.25 27.21
N ARG A 106 -20.50 6.01 27.63
CA ARG A 106 -19.48 5.00 27.88
C ARG A 106 -18.94 4.38 26.57
N GLY A 107 -19.68 4.49 25.50
CA GLY A 107 -19.33 4.06 24.16
C GLY A 107 -19.88 5.02 23.13
N VAL A 108 -19.06 5.36 22.15
CA VAL A 108 -19.36 6.34 21.10
C VAL A 108 -18.92 5.81 19.73
N LEU A 109 -19.37 6.44 18.66
CA LEU A 109 -18.74 6.29 17.36
C LEU A 109 -17.71 7.40 17.16
N ARG A 110 -16.52 7.00 16.72
CA ARG A 110 -15.45 7.93 16.36
C ARG A 110 -15.25 7.93 14.84
N GLY A 111 -14.83 9.06 14.30
CA GLY A 111 -14.38 9.18 12.91
C GLY A 111 -12.86 9.39 12.87
N SER A 112 -12.12 8.49 12.21
CA SER A 112 -10.75 8.79 11.79
C SER A 112 -10.81 9.60 10.50
N ARG A 113 -10.04 10.67 10.42
CA ARG A 113 -9.99 11.60 9.29
C ARG A 113 -8.61 11.62 8.70
N ASN A 114 -8.55 11.60 7.38
CA ASN A 114 -7.33 11.72 6.58
C ASN A 114 -7.61 12.76 5.51
N ASN A 115 -7.25 14.01 5.77
CA ASN A 115 -7.38 15.10 4.80
C ASN A 115 -6.02 15.33 4.15
N GLN A 116 -6.04 15.63 2.87
CA GLN A 116 -4.81 15.77 2.08
C GLN A 116 -4.93 16.93 1.11
N SER A 117 -3.86 17.67 0.93
CA SER A 117 -3.68 18.61 -0.18
C SER A 117 -2.30 18.44 -0.78
N THR A 118 -2.23 18.34 -2.11
CA THR A 118 -0.97 18.20 -2.84
C THR A 118 -0.95 19.19 -3.99
N PHE A 119 0.13 19.96 -4.09
CA PHE A 119 0.44 20.78 -5.26
C PHE A 119 1.68 20.21 -5.93
N GLY A 120 1.69 20.19 -7.24
CA GLY A 120 2.86 19.71 -7.96
C GLY A 120 2.98 20.30 -9.36
N ILE A 121 4.23 20.26 -9.84
CA ILE A 121 4.62 20.63 -11.19
C ILE A 121 5.47 19.50 -11.73
N MET A 122 5.05 18.94 -12.85
CA MET A 122 5.84 17.98 -13.61
C MET A 122 6.13 18.59 -14.98
N SER A 123 7.38 18.59 -15.40
CA SER A 123 7.78 19.06 -16.73
C SER A 123 8.67 18.05 -17.41
N LYS A 124 8.39 17.79 -18.66
CA LYS A 124 9.16 16.91 -19.53
C LYS A 124 9.50 17.65 -20.81
N MET A 125 10.78 17.67 -21.14
CA MET A 125 11.27 18.15 -22.43
C MET A 125 11.89 16.98 -23.18
N GLU A 126 11.52 16.84 -24.45
CA GLU A 126 12.03 15.81 -25.35
C GLU A 126 12.64 16.49 -26.58
N LYS A 127 13.86 16.06 -26.92
CA LYS A 127 14.62 16.62 -28.04
C LYS A 127 15.16 15.50 -28.92
N GLU A 128 14.86 15.60 -30.21
CA GLU A 128 15.52 14.81 -31.24
C GLU A 128 16.91 15.39 -31.50
N MET A 129 17.95 14.65 -31.08
CA MET A 129 19.35 15.07 -31.24
C MET A 129 19.90 14.74 -32.63
N THR A 130 19.44 13.59 -33.16
CA THR A 130 19.71 13.10 -34.51
C THR A 130 18.54 12.24 -34.95
N ASP A 131 18.53 11.76 -36.20
CA ASP A 131 17.51 10.85 -36.74
C ASP A 131 17.38 9.53 -35.91
N THR A 132 18.40 9.19 -35.13
CA THR A 132 18.47 7.92 -34.37
C THR A 132 18.58 8.11 -32.85
N VAL A 133 18.80 9.34 -32.37
CA VAL A 133 18.99 9.62 -30.93
C VAL A 133 18.04 10.70 -30.48
N SER A 134 17.26 10.41 -29.42
CA SER A 134 16.49 11.41 -28.68
C SER A 134 16.93 11.50 -27.23
N MET A 135 16.76 12.67 -26.63
CA MET A 135 16.97 12.92 -25.21
C MET A 135 15.69 13.42 -24.55
N THR A 136 15.44 12.93 -23.35
CA THR A 136 14.34 13.39 -22.49
C THR A 136 14.93 13.89 -21.18
N VAL A 137 14.49 15.07 -20.74
CA VAL A 137 14.79 15.62 -19.41
C VAL A 137 13.46 15.85 -18.68
N GLY A 138 13.37 15.41 -17.45
CA GLY A 138 12.18 15.58 -16.63
C GLY A 138 12.48 16.21 -15.29
N LEU A 139 11.51 16.97 -14.78
CA LEU A 139 11.51 17.61 -13.46
C LEU A 139 10.17 17.31 -12.78
N ASP A 140 10.21 16.98 -11.48
CA ASP A 140 9.05 16.80 -10.60
C ASP A 140 9.27 17.56 -9.30
N VAL A 141 8.39 18.51 -9.01
CA VAL A 141 8.37 19.28 -7.77
C VAL A 141 6.98 19.18 -7.17
N ARG A 142 6.89 18.81 -5.90
CA ARG A 142 5.60 18.74 -5.20
C ARG A 142 5.73 18.99 -3.72
N THR A 143 4.64 19.48 -3.16
CA THR A 143 4.43 19.57 -1.73
C THR A 143 3.09 18.96 -1.38
N ALA A 144 3.05 18.18 -0.31
CA ALA A 144 1.85 17.56 0.20
C ALA A 144 1.71 17.78 1.70
N LYS A 145 0.50 18.15 2.11
CA LYS A 145 0.11 18.26 3.52
C LYS A 145 -0.98 17.22 3.79
N VAL A 146 -0.80 16.44 4.84
CA VAL A 146 -1.73 15.39 5.27
C VAL A 146 -2.08 15.62 6.73
N GLU A 147 -3.38 15.65 7.03
CA GLU A 147 -3.92 15.80 8.38
C GLU A 147 -4.54 14.49 8.81
N HIS A 148 -4.07 13.95 9.92
CA HIS A 148 -4.60 12.74 10.54
C HIS A 148 -5.17 13.08 11.91
N TYR A 149 -6.45 12.80 12.13
CA TYR A 149 -7.05 12.97 13.44
C TYR A 149 -8.24 12.04 13.66
N ARG A 150 -8.55 11.79 14.91
CA ARG A 150 -9.81 11.18 15.32
C ARG A 150 -10.71 12.21 15.98
N GLN A 151 -12.01 12.07 15.80
CA GLN A 151 -12.99 12.93 16.43
C GLN A 151 -14.23 12.15 16.85
N VAL A 152 -14.97 12.67 17.83
CA VAL A 152 -16.28 12.14 18.18
C VAL A 152 -17.22 12.32 16.99
N TYR A 153 -17.74 11.21 16.47
CA TYR A 153 -18.65 11.19 15.34
C TYR A 153 -20.11 11.08 15.77
N ASP A 154 -20.37 10.30 16.82
CA ASP A 154 -21.71 10.09 17.37
C ASP A 154 -21.62 9.67 18.83
N LEU A 155 -22.32 10.39 19.72
CA LEU A 155 -22.32 10.15 21.15
C LEU A 155 -23.22 8.98 21.60
N LEU A 156 -23.98 8.38 20.69
CA LEU A 156 -24.90 7.28 20.98
C LEU A 156 -25.82 7.60 22.18
N GLY A 157 -26.40 8.79 22.19
CA GLY A 157 -27.45 9.21 23.12
C GLY A 157 -27.01 9.99 24.35
N GLY A 158 -25.74 9.99 24.74
CA GLY A 158 -25.25 10.85 25.83
C GLY A 158 -24.91 12.27 25.38
N ASP A 159 -24.44 13.07 26.30
CA ASP A 159 -24.09 14.47 26.07
C ASP A 159 -22.61 14.67 25.85
N PHE A 160 -21.74 13.84 26.43
CA PHE A 160 -20.30 13.86 26.28
C PHE A 160 -19.67 12.47 26.37
N PHE A 161 -18.43 12.34 25.91
CA PHE A 161 -17.57 11.18 26.08
C PHE A 161 -16.36 11.59 26.93
N TYR A 162 -16.16 10.95 28.09
CA TYR A 162 -15.02 11.20 28.94
C TYR A 162 -13.79 10.51 28.38
N ASN A 163 -12.76 11.31 28.02
CA ASN A 163 -11.55 10.83 27.38
C ASN A 163 -10.30 11.32 28.12
N THR A 164 -9.39 10.42 28.43
CA THR A 164 -8.14 10.69 29.16
C THR A 164 -6.89 10.49 28.32
N SER A 165 -7.03 10.34 27.00
CA SER A 165 -5.89 10.04 26.10
C SER A 165 -4.87 11.17 26.00
N ASN A 166 -5.24 12.40 26.35
CA ASN A 166 -4.29 13.48 26.54
C ASN A 166 -4.10 13.77 28.03
N PRO A 167 -2.92 13.48 28.61
CA PRO A 167 -2.67 13.68 30.03
C PRO A 167 -2.66 15.16 30.43
N ASN A 168 -2.42 16.08 29.50
CA ASN A 168 -2.33 17.51 29.74
C ASN A 168 -3.69 18.21 29.82
N TRP A 169 -4.79 17.51 29.52
CA TRP A 169 -6.13 18.10 29.57
C TRP A 169 -6.60 18.34 30.99
N SER A 170 -7.21 19.51 31.19
CA SER A 170 -8.02 19.78 32.37
C SER A 170 -9.24 18.85 32.44
N GLU A 171 -9.84 18.76 33.61
CA GLU A 171 -11.04 17.94 33.79
C GLU A 171 -12.17 18.33 32.81
N GLU A 172 -12.36 19.63 32.56
CA GLU A 172 -13.35 20.13 31.60
C GLU A 172 -13.02 19.70 30.17
N GLN A 173 -11.76 19.76 29.77
CA GLN A 173 -11.30 19.36 28.44
C GLN A 173 -11.45 17.86 28.18
N ARG A 174 -11.53 17.03 29.21
CA ARG A 174 -11.78 15.57 29.06
C ARG A 174 -13.21 15.22 28.68
N HIS A 175 -14.15 16.17 28.83
CA HIS A 175 -15.55 16.01 28.44
C HIS A 175 -15.71 16.33 26.95
N ARG A 176 -15.49 15.32 26.09
CA ARG A 176 -15.49 15.48 24.63
C ARG A 176 -16.90 15.42 24.06
N THR A 177 -17.23 16.38 23.22
CA THR A 177 -18.53 16.48 22.52
C THR A 177 -18.37 16.17 21.02
N LEU A 178 -19.46 16.25 20.25
CA LEU A 178 -19.43 15.97 18.81
C LEU A 178 -18.42 16.86 18.09
N GLY A 179 -17.53 16.25 17.32
CA GLY A 179 -16.49 16.92 16.55
C GLY A 179 -15.18 17.12 17.30
N ASP A 180 -15.16 16.94 18.61
CA ASP A 180 -13.96 17.07 19.42
C ASP A 180 -12.94 15.97 19.11
N LYS A 181 -11.67 16.33 19.17
CA LYS A 181 -10.57 15.42 18.88
C LYS A 181 -10.39 14.36 19.94
N LEU A 182 -10.00 13.15 19.51
CA LEU A 182 -9.76 11.99 20.34
C LEU A 182 -8.45 11.31 19.93
N TYR A 183 -7.65 10.89 20.88
CA TYR A 183 -6.47 10.04 20.75
C TYR A 183 -5.28 10.68 20.02
N TYR A 184 -5.48 11.30 18.86
CA TYR A 184 -4.43 11.97 18.10
C TYR A 184 -4.98 13.07 17.18
N ASP A 185 -4.14 14.06 16.89
CA ASP A 185 -4.35 15.11 15.89
C ASP A 185 -2.97 15.57 15.41
N ASN A 186 -2.57 15.14 14.21
CA ASN A 186 -1.27 15.47 13.65
C ASN A 186 -1.35 15.96 12.21
N THR A 187 -0.31 16.67 11.79
CA THR A 187 -0.14 17.15 10.43
C THR A 187 1.23 16.75 9.93
N ASN A 188 1.26 16.02 8.83
CA ASN A 188 2.48 15.61 8.14
C ASN A 188 2.62 16.37 6.82
N THR A 189 3.83 16.85 6.52
CA THR A 189 4.16 17.52 5.27
C THR A 189 5.30 16.80 4.58
N VAL A 190 5.22 16.72 3.26
CA VAL A 190 6.26 16.13 2.42
C VAL A 190 6.55 17.10 1.29
N ASP A 191 7.79 17.56 1.20
CA ASP A 191 8.32 18.35 0.10
C ASP A 191 9.26 17.47 -0.75
N TRP A 192 9.03 17.45 -2.05
CA TRP A 192 9.70 16.55 -2.99
C TRP A 192 10.27 17.31 -4.17
N LEU A 193 11.52 17.03 -4.50
CA LEU A 193 12.20 17.50 -5.70
C LEU A 193 12.88 16.31 -6.40
N GLY A 194 12.55 16.09 -7.66
CA GLY A 194 13.15 15.04 -8.47
C GLY A 194 13.39 15.48 -9.89
N GLY A 195 14.35 14.82 -10.55
CA GLY A 195 14.62 15.03 -11.96
C GLY A 195 15.29 13.83 -12.58
N TYR A 196 15.22 13.74 -13.90
CA TYR A 196 15.87 12.67 -14.65
C TYR A 196 16.32 13.12 -16.03
N VAL A 197 17.29 12.41 -16.59
CA VAL A 197 17.70 12.47 -17.97
C VAL A 197 17.67 11.07 -18.56
N GLN A 198 17.18 10.95 -19.79
CA GLN A 198 17.14 9.71 -20.55
C GLN A 198 17.60 9.96 -21.99
N ALA A 199 18.46 9.11 -22.50
CA ALA A 199 18.83 9.04 -23.91
C ALA A 199 18.24 7.76 -24.51
N ASN A 200 17.63 7.87 -25.68
CA ASN A 200 17.10 6.75 -26.44
C ASN A 200 17.81 6.69 -27.80
N TYR A 201 18.06 5.48 -28.24
CA TYR A 201 18.62 5.16 -29.56
C TYR A 201 17.67 4.21 -30.29
N ASP A 202 17.37 4.51 -31.55
CA ASP A 202 16.61 3.64 -32.46
C ASP A 202 17.22 3.77 -33.84
N ASP A 203 17.73 2.66 -34.39
CA ASP A 203 18.34 2.65 -35.72
C ASP A 203 17.31 2.48 -36.87
N GLY A 204 16.01 2.33 -36.54
CA GLY A 204 14.97 2.01 -37.49
C GLY A 204 15.12 0.63 -38.16
N ALA A 205 16.17 -0.12 -37.82
CA ALA A 205 16.52 -1.43 -38.39
C ALA A 205 16.40 -2.57 -37.37
N GLY A 206 15.72 -2.28 -36.22
CA GLY A 206 15.41 -3.26 -35.17
C GLY A 206 16.38 -3.27 -34.01
N THR A 207 17.23 -2.26 -33.84
CA THR A 207 18.01 -2.04 -32.61
C THR A 207 17.48 -0.85 -31.86
N ASN A 208 17.09 -1.08 -30.59
CA ASN A 208 16.66 -0.03 -29.66
C ASN A 208 17.50 -0.12 -28.40
N ALA A 209 17.91 1.03 -27.86
CA ALA A 209 18.62 1.09 -26.58
C ALA A 209 18.19 2.35 -25.81
N PHE A 210 18.30 2.32 -24.51
CA PHE A 210 18.11 3.49 -23.67
C PHE A 210 19.08 3.50 -22.49
N ALA A 211 19.39 4.70 -22.02
CA ALA A 211 20.10 4.95 -20.78
C ALA A 211 19.37 6.05 -20.02
N MET A 212 19.14 5.84 -18.72
CA MET A 212 18.43 6.78 -17.84
C MET A 212 19.20 6.94 -16.54
N PHE A 213 19.27 8.19 -16.06
CA PHE A 213 19.67 8.54 -14.71
C PHE A 213 18.62 9.49 -14.12
N GLY A 214 18.22 9.22 -12.89
CA GLY A 214 17.30 10.06 -12.13
C GLY A 214 17.79 10.23 -10.70
N ALA A 215 17.47 11.37 -10.10
CA ALA A 215 17.74 11.65 -8.69
C ALA A 215 16.58 12.39 -8.05
N THR A 216 16.36 12.15 -6.76
CA THR A 216 15.28 12.75 -5.98
C THR A 216 15.77 13.08 -4.57
N THR A 217 15.16 14.10 -3.96
CA THR A 217 15.27 14.38 -2.53
C THR A 217 13.90 14.69 -1.96
N ALA A 218 13.72 14.43 -0.68
CA ALA A 218 12.49 14.74 0.04
C ALA A 218 12.84 15.31 1.41
N SER A 219 11.98 16.18 1.93
CA SER A 219 12.00 16.60 3.33
C SER A 219 10.63 16.40 3.94
N TYR A 220 10.61 16.05 5.20
CA TYR A 220 9.44 15.66 5.95
C TYR A 220 9.29 16.49 7.19
N THR A 221 8.05 16.80 7.51
CA THR A 221 7.69 17.46 8.77
C THR A 221 6.52 16.71 9.38
N ALA A 222 6.63 16.36 10.65
CA ALA A 222 5.51 15.93 11.48
C ALA A 222 5.24 16.97 12.56
N GLN A 223 3.98 17.26 12.83
CA GLN A 223 3.56 18.19 13.87
C GLN A 223 2.40 17.58 14.65
N ASP A 224 2.57 17.40 15.96
CA ASP A 224 1.52 17.01 16.88
C ASP A 224 0.71 18.23 17.34
N HIS A 225 -0.62 18.12 17.32
CA HIS A 225 -1.55 19.13 17.81
C HIS A 225 -2.34 18.66 19.03
N PHE A 226 -2.04 17.46 19.52
CA PHE A 226 -2.87 16.82 20.51
C PHE A 226 -2.21 16.75 21.90
N THR A 227 -1.04 16.13 21.99
CA THR A 227 -0.41 15.83 23.29
C THR A 227 0.78 16.71 23.59
N LEU A 228 1.58 17.04 22.60
CA LEU A 228 2.91 17.65 22.78
C LEU A 228 2.96 19.14 22.42
N ASP A 229 1.87 19.87 22.64
CA ASP A 229 1.77 21.32 22.51
C ASP A 229 2.34 21.90 21.19
N ASN A 230 1.90 21.30 20.06
CA ASN A 230 2.35 21.65 18.71
C ASN A 230 3.85 21.37 18.44
N LEU A 231 4.41 20.37 19.10
CA LEU A 231 5.77 19.91 18.80
C LEU A 231 5.90 19.61 17.32
N LYS A 232 6.96 20.11 16.72
CA LYS A 232 7.29 19.93 15.32
C LYS A 232 8.62 19.23 15.18
N ILE A 233 8.67 18.21 14.35
CA ILE A 233 9.89 17.46 14.01
C ILE A 233 10.09 17.54 12.50
N GLU A 234 11.34 17.73 12.09
CA GLU A 234 11.74 17.78 10.69
C GLU A 234 12.80 16.70 10.43
N ALA A 235 12.68 16.03 9.30
CA ALA A 235 13.65 15.06 8.83
C ALA A 235 13.89 15.25 7.33
N ASP A 236 15.15 15.25 6.92
CA ASP A 236 15.54 15.22 5.53
C ASP A 236 15.86 13.78 5.13
N ALA A 237 15.32 13.36 3.99
CA ALA A 237 15.69 12.08 3.41
C ALA A 237 17.01 12.20 2.65
N GLU A 238 17.75 11.12 2.61
CA GLU A 238 18.92 11.01 1.78
C GLU A 238 18.57 11.13 0.30
N LEU A 239 19.57 11.50 -0.52
CA LEU A 239 19.41 11.56 -1.97
C LEU A 239 19.09 10.18 -2.53
N GLY A 240 17.88 10.02 -3.04
CA GLY A 240 17.51 8.87 -3.84
C GLY A 240 18.00 9.00 -5.28
N TYR A 241 18.38 7.91 -5.90
CA TYR A 241 18.78 7.92 -7.31
C TYR A 241 18.48 6.58 -7.97
N GLN A 242 18.37 6.62 -9.30
CA GLN A 242 18.24 5.42 -10.11
C GLN A 242 19.02 5.52 -11.42
N MET A 243 19.54 4.39 -11.86
CA MET A 243 20.18 4.22 -13.15
C MET A 243 19.54 3.04 -13.86
N LYS A 244 19.23 3.22 -15.16
CA LYS A 244 18.68 2.15 -16.01
C LYS A 244 19.37 2.15 -17.34
N LEU A 245 19.74 0.96 -17.80
CA LEU A 245 20.23 0.69 -19.14
C LEU A 245 19.44 -0.45 -19.73
N GLY A 246 19.07 -0.37 -20.98
CA GLY A 246 18.38 -1.48 -21.63
C GLY A 246 18.34 -1.34 -23.12
N GLY A 247 17.93 -2.42 -23.76
CA GLY A 247 17.76 -2.42 -25.20
C GLY A 247 17.21 -3.71 -25.75
N SER A 248 16.96 -3.68 -27.04
CA SER A 248 16.55 -4.85 -27.78
C SER A 248 17.16 -4.83 -29.19
N ARG A 249 17.34 -6.03 -29.76
CA ARG A 249 17.82 -6.20 -31.12
C ARG A 249 17.08 -7.31 -31.84
N ALA A 250 16.55 -7.01 -33.00
CA ALA A 250 16.09 -8.00 -33.94
C ALA A 250 17.31 -8.79 -34.50
N LEU A 251 17.37 -10.08 -34.19
CA LEU A 251 18.41 -10.98 -34.71
C LEU A 251 18.04 -11.50 -36.10
N SER A 252 16.73 -11.53 -36.38
CA SER A 252 16.13 -11.91 -37.68
C SER A 252 14.68 -11.45 -37.71
N ASP A 253 13.99 -11.69 -38.80
CA ASP A 253 12.52 -11.45 -38.92
C ASP A 253 11.69 -12.27 -37.93
N VAL A 254 12.31 -13.28 -37.29
CA VAL A 254 11.65 -14.20 -36.37
C VAL A 254 12.04 -13.95 -34.91
N TRP A 255 13.29 -13.58 -34.65
CA TRP A 255 13.86 -13.52 -33.30
C TRP A 255 14.29 -12.11 -32.90
N GLN A 256 13.92 -11.72 -31.70
CA GLN A 256 14.39 -10.51 -31.03
C GLN A 256 14.98 -10.87 -29.66
N LEU A 257 16.13 -10.35 -29.36
CA LEU A 257 16.76 -10.38 -28.04
C LEU A 257 16.47 -9.06 -27.33
N PHE A 258 16.24 -9.09 -26.01
CA PHE A 258 16.10 -7.89 -25.18
C PHE A 258 16.75 -8.10 -23.82
N GLY A 259 17.07 -7.00 -23.15
CA GLY A 259 17.53 -7.02 -21.77
C GLY A 259 17.62 -5.64 -21.19
N ASN A 260 17.57 -5.57 -19.87
CA ASN A 260 17.82 -4.34 -19.12
C ASN A 260 18.49 -4.64 -17.79
N VAL A 261 19.15 -3.62 -17.24
CA VAL A 261 19.71 -3.60 -15.90
C VAL A 261 19.37 -2.27 -15.25
N SER A 262 19.04 -2.30 -13.98
CA SER A 262 18.80 -1.10 -13.20
C SER A 262 19.35 -1.24 -11.78
N TYR A 263 19.73 -0.09 -11.23
CA TYR A 263 20.00 0.09 -9.82
C TYR A 263 19.23 1.30 -9.32
N SER A 264 18.62 1.18 -8.15
CA SER A 264 17.94 2.29 -7.49
C SER A 264 18.27 2.30 -6.01
N ALA A 265 18.41 3.52 -5.46
CA ALA A 265 18.41 3.80 -4.04
C ALA A 265 17.22 4.73 -3.78
N MET A 266 16.24 4.25 -3.05
CA MET A 266 14.97 4.95 -2.80
C MET A 266 15.00 5.62 -1.44
N THR A 267 14.64 6.91 -1.42
CA THR A 267 14.52 7.67 -0.17
C THR A 267 13.50 7.02 0.76
N PRO A 268 13.79 6.89 2.07
CA PRO A 268 12.83 6.42 3.05
C PRO A 268 11.56 7.29 3.09
N SER A 269 10.42 6.72 3.43
CA SER A 269 9.17 7.47 3.67
C SER A 269 9.20 8.19 5.01
N LEU A 270 8.25 9.11 5.24
CA LEU A 270 8.09 9.82 6.51
C LEU A 270 8.05 8.85 7.70
N ASP A 271 7.19 7.82 7.62
CA ASP A 271 6.97 6.88 8.73
C ASP A 271 8.21 6.05 9.10
N LYS A 272 9.21 6.01 8.22
CA LYS A 272 10.51 5.39 8.53
C LYS A 272 11.44 6.36 9.27
N LEU A 273 11.40 7.64 8.92
CA LEU A 273 12.29 8.68 9.46
C LEU A 273 11.74 9.35 10.72
N ILE A 274 10.43 9.31 10.90
CA ILE A 274 9.74 9.94 12.03
C ILE A 274 8.70 8.97 12.59
N ASP A 275 8.81 8.67 13.86
CA ASP A 275 7.72 8.15 14.67
C ASP A 275 6.81 9.33 15.02
N ASP A 276 5.70 9.48 14.33
CA ASP A 276 4.76 10.58 14.48
C ASP A 276 3.76 10.35 15.64
N VAL A 277 3.79 9.19 16.28
CA VAL A 277 3.07 8.89 17.53
C VAL A 277 3.82 9.46 18.72
N ASN A 278 5.11 9.17 18.84
CA ASN A 278 5.97 9.59 19.93
C ASN A 278 6.73 10.88 19.63
N MET A 279 6.61 11.39 18.41
CA MET A 279 7.30 12.58 17.91
C MET A 279 8.83 12.47 18.09
N ILE A 280 9.40 11.40 17.60
CA ILE A 280 10.84 11.08 17.69
C ILE A 280 11.38 10.83 16.29
N LYS A 281 12.62 11.29 16.03
CA LYS A 281 13.34 10.89 14.83
C LYS A 281 13.82 9.46 14.98
N ASN A 282 13.54 8.64 13.99
CA ASN A 282 14.12 7.31 13.88
C ASN A 282 15.52 7.42 13.28
N GLU A 283 16.48 6.82 13.94
CA GLU A 283 17.86 6.72 13.46
C GLU A 283 18.10 5.37 12.78
N GLY A 284 19.08 5.31 11.86
CA GLY A 284 19.52 4.06 11.25
C GLY A 284 18.71 3.60 10.03
N PHE A 285 17.80 4.42 9.51
CA PHE A 285 17.13 4.13 8.25
C PHE A 285 17.94 4.65 7.08
N GLU A 286 18.41 3.75 6.26
CA GLU A 286 19.12 4.04 5.01
C GLU A 286 18.17 3.97 3.81
N ASN A 287 18.66 4.40 2.65
CA ASN A 287 17.93 4.22 1.40
C ASN A 287 17.74 2.73 1.10
N GLU A 288 16.51 2.35 0.84
CA GLU A 288 16.21 1.03 0.29
C GLU A 288 16.84 0.91 -1.10
N THR A 289 17.63 -0.15 -1.33
CA THR A 289 18.29 -0.36 -2.62
C THR A 289 17.67 -1.51 -3.38
N ALA A 290 17.66 -1.39 -4.73
CA ALA A 290 17.26 -2.48 -5.60
C ALA A 290 18.18 -2.60 -6.80
N THR A 291 18.73 -3.79 -6.99
CA THR A 291 19.44 -4.18 -8.21
C THR A 291 18.53 -5.10 -9.00
N TRP A 292 18.29 -4.74 -10.25
CA TRP A 292 17.43 -5.51 -11.12
C TRP A 292 18.10 -5.73 -12.48
N PHE A 293 18.00 -6.93 -13.02
CA PHE A 293 18.23 -7.18 -14.44
C PHE A 293 17.24 -8.20 -14.97
N ASP A 294 16.93 -8.08 -16.26
CA ASP A 294 16.27 -9.13 -17.01
C ASP A 294 16.88 -9.27 -18.41
N VAL A 295 16.86 -10.49 -18.92
CA VAL A 295 17.31 -10.84 -20.25
C VAL A 295 16.35 -11.87 -20.84
N GLY A 296 15.96 -11.65 -22.08
CA GLY A 296 14.99 -12.52 -22.70
C GLY A 296 14.98 -12.46 -24.21
N THR A 297 14.15 -13.31 -24.77
CA THR A 297 13.94 -13.39 -26.22
C THR A 297 12.46 -13.42 -26.54
N ARG A 298 12.11 -12.86 -27.69
CA ARG A 298 10.80 -12.98 -28.31
C ARG A 298 10.96 -13.63 -29.68
N PHE A 299 10.00 -14.46 -30.04
CA PHE A 299 9.95 -15.02 -31.37
C PHE A 299 8.55 -14.95 -31.96
N LYS A 300 8.47 -14.84 -33.29
CA LYS A 300 7.25 -14.92 -34.05
C LYS A 300 7.55 -15.60 -35.39
N SER A 301 6.92 -16.72 -35.68
CA SER A 301 7.15 -17.44 -36.94
C SER A 301 6.67 -16.62 -38.14
N LEU A 302 7.34 -16.79 -39.30
CA LEU A 302 6.99 -16.08 -40.55
C LEU A 302 5.57 -16.36 -41.03
N ASN A 303 5.06 -17.56 -40.76
CA ASN A 303 3.66 -17.92 -41.10
C ASN A 303 2.64 -17.45 -40.05
N GLY A 304 3.09 -16.75 -38.97
CA GLY A 304 2.24 -16.22 -37.91
C GLY A 304 1.60 -17.26 -37.01
N GLN A 305 1.88 -18.55 -37.18
CA GLN A 305 1.26 -19.61 -36.36
C GLN A 305 1.84 -19.71 -34.95
N TRP A 306 3.10 -19.33 -34.75
CA TRP A 306 3.79 -19.39 -33.47
C TRP A 306 4.23 -17.99 -33.03
N ALA A 307 4.02 -17.70 -31.77
CA ALA A 307 4.62 -16.54 -31.10
C ALA A 307 4.96 -16.92 -29.66
N GLY A 308 5.99 -16.31 -29.08
CA GLY A 308 6.32 -16.54 -27.70
C GLY A 308 7.42 -15.64 -27.19
N SER A 309 7.62 -15.71 -25.89
CA SER A 309 8.71 -15.05 -25.19
C SER A 309 9.22 -15.92 -24.05
N MET A 310 10.45 -15.73 -23.71
CA MET A 310 11.08 -16.28 -22.53
C MET A 310 12.06 -15.27 -21.99
N ASN A 311 12.02 -14.99 -20.70
CA ASN A 311 12.96 -14.14 -20.01
C ASN A 311 13.32 -14.69 -18.64
N TYR A 312 14.55 -14.44 -18.25
CA TYR A 312 15.03 -14.61 -16.90
C TYR A 312 15.12 -13.23 -16.27
N TYR A 313 14.59 -13.08 -15.06
CA TYR A 313 14.69 -11.89 -14.25
C TYR A 313 15.41 -12.18 -12.93
N TYR A 314 16.05 -11.15 -12.42
CA TYR A 314 16.71 -11.12 -11.11
C TYR A 314 16.47 -9.75 -10.48
N ALA A 315 15.98 -9.73 -9.24
CA ALA A 315 15.82 -8.52 -8.45
C ALA A 315 16.29 -8.80 -7.02
N LEU A 316 17.30 -8.09 -6.60
CA LEU A 316 17.76 -8.07 -5.20
C LEU A 316 17.37 -6.73 -4.60
N TRP A 317 16.55 -6.78 -3.55
CA TRP A 317 16.14 -5.63 -2.76
C TRP A 317 16.84 -5.74 -1.43
N SER A 318 17.52 -4.67 -1.00
CA SER A 318 18.28 -4.62 0.24
C SER A 318 17.92 -3.39 1.05
N ASP A 319 18.20 -3.44 2.34
CA ASP A 319 17.99 -2.36 3.30
C ASP A 319 16.53 -1.89 3.36
N ARG A 320 15.59 -2.77 3.01
CA ARG A 320 14.17 -2.48 3.16
C ARG A 320 13.83 -2.36 4.65
N ALA A 321 13.01 -1.38 4.94
CA ALA A 321 12.54 -1.16 6.29
C ALA A 321 11.01 -1.11 6.33
N GLN A 322 10.46 -1.57 7.43
CA GLN A 322 9.04 -1.43 7.76
C GLN A 322 8.91 -0.82 9.14
N SER A 323 7.86 -0.03 9.32
CA SER A 323 7.49 0.51 10.60
C SER A 323 5.98 0.44 10.77
N GLY A 324 5.51 0.48 11.99
CA GLY A 324 4.11 0.47 12.29
C GLY A 324 3.85 0.67 13.78
N THR A 325 2.56 0.75 14.11
CA THR A 325 2.11 0.80 15.49
C THR A 325 1.31 -0.46 15.82
N SER A 326 1.44 -0.92 17.03
CA SER A 326 0.64 -1.98 17.61
C SER A 326 0.00 -1.48 18.90
N GLU A 327 -1.19 -1.95 19.21
CA GLU A 327 -1.92 -1.60 20.43
C GLU A 327 -2.01 -2.84 21.29
N ASP A 328 -1.58 -2.75 22.54
CA ASP A 328 -1.67 -3.83 23.50
C ASP A 328 -3.13 -4.05 23.99
N LEU A 329 -3.32 -5.07 24.84
CA LEU A 329 -4.65 -5.37 25.40
C LEU A 329 -5.19 -4.26 26.32
N ASN A 330 -4.36 -3.34 26.77
CA ASN A 330 -4.73 -2.18 27.61
C ASN A 330 -4.95 -0.93 26.78
N GLY A 331 -4.72 -0.96 25.45
CA GLY A 331 -4.88 0.15 24.56
C GLY A 331 -3.67 1.08 24.48
N VAL A 332 -2.51 0.61 24.94
CA VAL A 332 -1.24 1.34 24.80
C VAL A 332 -0.70 1.11 23.41
N GLU A 333 -0.48 2.19 22.67
CA GLU A 333 0.14 2.13 21.35
C GLU A 333 1.66 2.08 21.51
N SER A 334 2.28 1.13 20.83
CA SER A 334 3.74 0.95 20.74
C SER A 334 4.18 1.06 19.31
N PHE A 335 5.34 1.64 19.07
CA PHE A 335 5.93 1.74 17.74
C PHE A 335 6.93 0.61 17.52
N PHE A 336 6.93 0.02 16.35
CA PHE A 336 7.94 -0.94 15.95
C PHE A 336 8.59 -0.58 14.61
N SER A 337 9.85 -0.98 14.47
CA SER A 337 10.57 -0.90 13.21
C SER A 337 11.30 -2.21 12.90
N ILE A 338 11.34 -2.55 11.63
CA ILE A 338 12.09 -3.66 11.06
C ILE A 338 13.07 -3.08 10.07
N THR A 339 14.34 -3.41 10.19
CA THR A 339 15.40 -2.94 9.30
C THR A 339 16.22 -4.10 8.76
N GLY A 340 16.93 -3.87 7.65
CA GLY A 340 17.80 -4.88 7.02
C GLY A 340 17.04 -5.93 6.21
N LEU A 341 15.77 -5.67 5.84
CA LEU A 341 15.00 -6.61 5.06
C LEU A 341 15.60 -6.73 3.65
N SER A 342 16.16 -7.88 3.33
CA SER A 342 16.77 -8.15 2.03
C SER A 342 16.07 -9.32 1.35
N GLU A 343 15.59 -9.10 0.12
CA GLU A 343 14.77 -10.06 -0.62
C GLU A 343 15.34 -10.30 -2.02
N LEU A 344 15.51 -11.56 -2.34
CA LEU A 344 15.82 -12.01 -3.69
C LEU A 344 14.55 -12.46 -4.40
N HIS A 345 14.31 -11.91 -5.58
CA HIS A 345 13.27 -12.36 -6.50
C HIS A 345 13.92 -12.71 -7.84
N GLN A 346 13.97 -13.98 -8.19
CA GLN A 346 14.49 -14.42 -9.47
C GLN A 346 13.59 -15.49 -10.07
N GLY A 347 13.64 -15.62 -11.38
CA GLY A 347 12.83 -16.64 -12.05
C GLY A 347 12.86 -16.60 -13.55
N LEU A 348 12.24 -17.61 -14.12
CA LEU A 348 12.01 -17.75 -15.55
C LEU A 348 10.53 -17.52 -15.84
N GLU A 349 10.24 -16.59 -16.75
CA GLU A 349 8.89 -16.36 -17.29
C GLU A 349 8.85 -16.83 -18.74
N TYR A 350 7.75 -17.43 -19.12
CA TYR A 350 7.56 -17.91 -20.49
C TYR A 350 6.14 -17.75 -21.00
N SER A 351 6.02 -17.52 -22.30
CA SER A 351 4.74 -17.54 -23.01
C SER A 351 4.93 -18.16 -24.40
N ILE A 352 3.99 -19.02 -24.80
CA ILE A 352 3.96 -19.63 -26.13
C ILE A 352 2.51 -19.60 -26.60
N ALA A 353 2.28 -19.05 -27.77
CA ALA A 353 1.00 -19.07 -28.46
C ALA A 353 1.15 -19.86 -29.76
N TYR A 354 0.25 -20.79 -30.01
CA TYR A 354 0.19 -21.59 -31.21
C TYR A 354 -1.21 -21.56 -31.82
N GLN A 355 -1.27 -21.08 -33.07
CA GLN A 355 -2.52 -21.03 -33.85
C GLN A 355 -2.36 -21.87 -35.13
N PRO A 356 -2.55 -23.21 -35.05
CA PRO A 356 -2.37 -24.10 -36.19
C PRO A 356 -3.32 -23.81 -37.36
N ILE A 357 -4.53 -23.38 -37.04
CA ILE A 357 -5.58 -23.03 -37.98
C ILE A 357 -6.34 -21.79 -37.46
N PRO A 358 -7.01 -21.02 -38.31
CA PRO A 358 -7.67 -19.78 -37.91
C PRO A 358 -8.72 -19.93 -36.79
N VAL A 359 -9.29 -21.12 -36.65
CA VAL A 359 -10.37 -21.40 -35.67
C VAL A 359 -9.85 -21.97 -34.35
N LEU A 360 -8.58 -22.23 -34.18
CA LEU A 360 -8.02 -22.83 -32.95
C LEU A 360 -6.71 -22.13 -32.54
N ARG A 361 -6.66 -21.69 -31.29
CA ARG A 361 -5.46 -21.15 -30.63
C ARG A 361 -5.19 -21.85 -29.30
N ILE A 362 -3.96 -22.14 -29.04
CA ILE A 362 -3.45 -22.71 -27.78
C ILE A 362 -2.43 -21.74 -27.22
N ASP A 363 -2.60 -21.35 -25.97
CA ASP A 363 -1.69 -20.48 -25.24
C ASP A 363 -1.18 -21.21 -23.98
N LEU A 364 0.11 -21.25 -23.83
CA LEU A 364 0.82 -21.70 -22.63
C LEU A 364 1.62 -20.53 -22.08
N ARG A 365 1.45 -20.20 -20.81
CA ARG A 365 2.21 -19.16 -20.12
C ARG A 365 2.46 -19.54 -18.68
N GLY A 366 3.52 -19.04 -18.11
CA GLY A 366 3.81 -19.28 -16.71
C GLY A 366 5.12 -18.68 -16.26
N HIS A 367 5.42 -18.93 -15.00
CA HIS A 367 6.69 -18.62 -14.39
C HIS A 367 7.10 -19.71 -13.39
N GLU A 368 8.40 -19.85 -13.25
CA GLU A 368 9.06 -20.61 -12.20
C GLU A 368 10.03 -19.68 -11.50
N SER A 369 9.83 -19.43 -10.21
CA SER A 369 10.49 -18.39 -9.44
C SER A 369 11.14 -18.93 -8.18
N ASP A 370 12.11 -18.17 -7.64
CA ASP A 370 12.72 -18.37 -6.34
C ASP A 370 12.74 -17.01 -5.65
N TRP A 371 11.83 -16.82 -4.68
CA TRP A 371 11.68 -15.59 -3.91
C TRP A 371 11.90 -15.91 -2.44
N ARG A 372 12.96 -15.31 -1.88
CA ARG A 372 13.36 -15.59 -0.50
C ARG A 372 14.05 -14.40 0.14
N PHE A 373 14.07 -14.39 1.45
CA PHE A 373 14.93 -13.50 2.22
C PHE A 373 16.39 -13.95 2.09
N THR A 374 17.31 -13.00 1.96
CA THR A 374 18.73 -13.31 1.78
C THR A 374 19.56 -13.10 3.04
N GLU A 375 19.03 -12.36 4.00
CA GLU A 375 19.71 -12.01 5.25
C GLU A 375 18.73 -12.11 6.41
N ASP A 376 19.26 -12.25 7.60
CA ASP A 376 18.52 -12.08 8.84
C ASP A 376 18.26 -10.59 9.07
N LEU A 377 17.23 -10.25 9.84
CA LEU A 377 16.82 -8.88 10.06
C LEU A 377 16.75 -8.52 11.53
N SER A 378 16.81 -7.23 11.84
CA SER A 378 16.64 -6.70 13.18
C SER A 378 15.25 -6.10 13.34
N TYR A 379 14.62 -6.41 14.43
CA TYR A 379 13.31 -5.90 14.84
C TYR A 379 13.49 -5.08 16.12
N THR A 380 13.08 -3.81 16.07
CA THR A 380 13.14 -2.91 17.22
C THR A 380 11.73 -2.56 17.67
N TRP A 381 11.47 -2.72 18.95
CA TRP A 381 10.22 -2.38 19.62
C TRP A 381 10.46 -1.21 20.56
N ASN A 382 9.67 -0.15 20.42
CA ASN A 382 9.69 1.02 21.28
C ASN A 382 8.37 1.10 22.05
N GLU A 383 8.45 1.17 23.35
CA GLU A 383 7.31 1.31 24.24
C GLU A 383 7.50 2.53 25.15
N ILE A 384 6.40 3.26 25.39
CA ILE A 384 6.43 4.36 26.33
C ILE A 384 6.16 3.81 27.72
N GLU A 385 7.16 3.84 28.60
CA GLU A 385 7.05 3.48 30.01
C GLU A 385 7.21 4.73 30.88
N GLY A 386 6.12 5.19 31.48
CA GLY A 386 6.13 6.30 32.44
C GLY A 386 6.58 7.62 31.82
N ASP A 387 7.79 8.06 32.15
CA ASP A 387 8.43 9.30 31.67
C ASP A 387 9.56 9.04 30.65
N GLY A 388 9.70 7.79 30.19
CA GLY A 388 10.75 7.37 29.26
C GLY A 388 10.23 6.44 28.17
N THR A 389 11.05 6.28 27.14
CA THR A 389 10.84 5.26 26.08
C THR A 389 11.81 4.12 26.33
N SER A 390 11.30 2.90 26.49
CA SER A 390 12.14 1.71 26.43
C SER A 390 12.25 1.22 24.98
N SER A 391 13.41 0.73 24.60
CA SER A 391 13.68 0.20 23.26
C SER A 391 14.36 -1.15 23.39
N GLU A 392 13.76 -2.16 22.80
CA GLU A 392 14.35 -3.50 22.73
C GLU A 392 14.55 -3.91 21.27
N THR A 393 15.69 -4.51 20.97
CA THR A 393 16.04 -4.98 19.63
C THR A 393 16.27 -6.49 19.65
N PHE A 394 15.67 -7.18 18.70
CA PHE A 394 15.76 -8.62 18.52
C PHE A 394 16.21 -8.95 17.11
N ASP A 395 17.02 -9.99 16.97
CA ASP A 395 17.36 -10.55 15.66
C ASP A 395 16.32 -11.60 15.26
N LEU A 396 15.80 -11.47 14.04
CA LEU A 396 14.90 -12.44 13.43
C LEU A 396 15.64 -13.23 12.34
N PHE A 397 15.73 -14.54 12.54
CA PHE A 397 16.44 -15.46 11.65
C PHE A 397 15.52 -15.89 10.50
N VAL A 398 15.51 -15.08 9.44
CA VAL A 398 14.63 -15.27 8.26
C VAL A 398 15.40 -15.58 6.99
N LYS A 399 16.72 -15.66 7.04
CA LYS A 399 17.52 -15.99 5.87
C LYS A 399 17.05 -17.30 5.23
N ASP A 400 16.93 -17.31 3.90
CA ASP A 400 16.43 -18.41 3.08
C ASP A 400 14.95 -18.79 3.27
N VAL A 401 14.20 -18.07 4.12
CA VAL A 401 12.75 -18.23 4.23
C VAL A 401 12.08 -17.72 2.97
N MET A 402 11.13 -18.49 2.45
CA MET A 402 10.41 -18.16 1.23
C MET A 402 9.46 -17.00 1.42
N ILE A 403 9.46 -16.05 0.47
CA ILE A 403 8.56 -14.90 0.47
C ILE A 403 7.16 -15.37 0.14
N SER A 404 6.21 -14.89 0.93
CA SER A 404 4.79 -15.24 0.85
C SER A 404 3.99 -14.28 -0.03
N GLY A 405 2.72 -14.61 -0.22
CA GLY A 405 1.73 -13.71 -0.83
C GLY A 405 1.37 -14.03 -2.27
N ALA A 406 2.29 -14.59 -3.04
CA ALA A 406 2.03 -15.06 -4.41
C ALA A 406 2.63 -16.46 -4.65
N PRO A 407 2.04 -17.25 -5.54
CA PRO A 407 2.65 -18.52 -5.91
C PRO A 407 3.97 -18.31 -6.66
N GLN A 408 5.00 -19.04 -6.28
CA GLN A 408 6.31 -18.97 -6.95
C GLN A 408 6.37 -19.83 -8.21
N SER A 409 5.38 -20.66 -8.44
CA SER A 409 5.19 -21.43 -9.69
C SER A 409 3.75 -21.28 -10.14
N GLN A 410 3.56 -20.81 -11.37
CA GLN A 410 2.25 -20.70 -11.99
C GLN A 410 2.33 -21.12 -13.46
N THR A 411 1.41 -21.94 -13.88
CA THR A 411 1.27 -22.37 -15.28
C THR A 411 -0.17 -22.24 -15.73
N VAL A 412 -0.39 -21.59 -16.85
CA VAL A 412 -1.70 -21.41 -17.47
C VAL A 412 -1.69 -22.03 -18.87
N LEU A 413 -2.58 -22.96 -19.10
CA LEU A 413 -2.88 -23.50 -20.42
C LEU A 413 -4.28 -23.07 -20.84
N MET A 414 -4.40 -22.37 -21.94
CA MET A 414 -5.67 -21.91 -22.49
C MET A 414 -5.84 -22.43 -23.92
N VAL A 415 -6.99 -23.01 -24.20
CA VAL A 415 -7.40 -23.42 -25.55
C VAL A 415 -8.61 -22.61 -25.96
N THR A 416 -8.51 -21.90 -27.09
CA THR A 416 -9.56 -21.02 -27.61
C THR A 416 -10.01 -21.47 -28.99
N GLY A 417 -11.33 -21.67 -29.12
CA GLY A 417 -12.01 -21.90 -30.40
C GLY A 417 -12.71 -20.63 -30.91
N PHE A 418 -12.60 -20.34 -32.18
CA PHE A 418 -13.23 -19.22 -32.87
C PHE A 418 -14.22 -19.74 -33.90
N PHE A 419 -15.51 -19.54 -33.66
CA PHE A 419 -16.59 -20.09 -34.52
C PHE A 419 -17.50 -18.92 -34.97
N ASN A 420 -17.14 -18.25 -36.07
CA ASN A 420 -17.85 -17.06 -36.56
C ASN A 420 -17.96 -15.98 -35.45
N ARG A 421 -19.15 -15.79 -34.88
CA ARG A 421 -19.42 -14.81 -33.81
C ARG A 421 -19.18 -15.37 -32.39
N LEU A 422 -18.94 -16.66 -32.23
CA LEU A 422 -18.71 -17.30 -30.94
C LEU A 422 -17.21 -17.51 -30.71
N LYS A 423 -16.73 -17.07 -29.57
CA LYS A 423 -15.41 -17.42 -29.03
C LYS A 423 -15.64 -18.24 -27.76
N ALA A 424 -15.05 -19.41 -27.71
CA ALA A 424 -15.09 -20.29 -26.53
C ALA A 424 -13.66 -20.59 -26.08
N SER A 425 -13.35 -20.39 -24.80
CA SER A 425 -12.04 -20.68 -24.23
C SER A 425 -12.17 -21.56 -23.00
N VAL A 426 -11.32 -22.55 -22.89
CA VAL A 426 -11.12 -23.35 -21.67
C VAL A 426 -9.71 -23.05 -21.18
N GLU A 427 -9.58 -22.73 -19.90
CA GLU A 427 -8.32 -22.43 -19.26
C GLU A 427 -8.12 -23.34 -18.06
N ALA A 428 -6.92 -23.87 -17.90
CA ALA A 428 -6.45 -24.55 -16.72
C ALA A 428 -5.29 -23.75 -16.13
N GLU A 429 -5.43 -23.28 -14.91
CA GLU A 429 -4.44 -22.48 -14.20
C GLU A 429 -3.97 -23.24 -12.96
N SER A 430 -2.69 -23.55 -12.88
CA SER A 430 -2.07 -24.30 -11.79
C SER A 430 -1.12 -23.42 -11.00
N PHE A 431 -1.28 -23.42 -9.69
CA PHE A 431 -0.47 -22.72 -8.71
C PHE A 431 0.26 -23.71 -7.81
N ALA A 432 1.53 -23.48 -7.57
CA ALA A 432 2.34 -24.26 -6.64
C ALA A 432 3.39 -23.38 -5.96
N ARG A 433 4.05 -23.90 -4.94
CA ARG A 433 5.06 -23.18 -4.17
C ARG A 433 4.51 -21.85 -3.65
N GLN A 434 3.32 -21.91 -3.05
CA GLN A 434 2.69 -20.77 -2.39
C GLN A 434 2.84 -20.92 -0.88
N TYR A 435 3.38 -19.91 -0.25
CA TYR A 435 3.66 -19.86 1.18
C TYR A 435 2.65 -18.93 1.87
N PRO A 436 2.14 -19.28 3.06
CA PRO A 436 1.25 -18.41 3.82
C PRO A 436 1.94 -17.09 4.15
N ARG A 437 1.17 -16.03 4.15
CA ARG A 437 1.67 -14.73 4.59
C ARG A 437 1.87 -14.78 6.11
N TRP A 438 3.09 -14.66 6.57
CA TRP A 438 3.34 -14.28 7.93
C TRP A 438 3.25 -12.73 7.98
N GLY A 439 2.32 -12.24 8.81
CA GLY A 439 2.06 -10.81 8.89
C GLY A 439 3.11 -10.12 9.73
N TYR A 440 3.61 -9.01 9.28
CA TYR A 440 4.50 -8.16 10.06
C TYR A 440 3.74 -7.38 11.15
N ASP A 441 2.43 -7.26 11.05
CA ASP A 441 1.54 -6.43 11.85
C ASP A 441 0.82 -7.25 12.95
N GLY A 442 1.45 -7.58 14.02
CA GLY A 442 0.89 -8.25 15.20
C GLY A 442 1.27 -9.71 15.37
N ALA A 443 1.60 -10.45 14.30
CA ALA A 443 2.12 -11.80 14.43
C ALA A 443 3.62 -11.81 14.84
N ILE A 444 4.33 -10.70 14.66
CA ILE A 444 5.76 -10.62 15.01
C ILE A 444 5.95 -10.59 16.54
N GLN A 445 5.05 -9.96 17.29
CA GLN A 445 5.11 -10.03 18.77
C GLN A 445 5.01 -11.47 19.25
N ASP A 446 4.03 -12.20 18.76
CA ASP A 446 3.86 -13.62 19.07
C ASP A 446 5.01 -14.45 18.51
N LEU A 447 5.58 -14.03 17.39
CA LEU A 447 6.65 -14.75 16.71
C LEU A 447 8.00 -14.52 17.37
N ALA A 448 8.37 -13.29 17.72
CA ALA A 448 9.59 -13.00 18.49
C ALA A 448 9.56 -13.70 19.86
N PHE A 449 8.39 -13.74 20.51
CA PHE A 449 8.17 -14.48 21.75
C PHE A 449 8.26 -16.01 21.57
N LEU A 450 7.73 -16.55 20.45
CA LEU A 450 7.74 -17.98 20.16
C LEU A 450 9.10 -18.48 19.65
N LEU A 451 9.85 -17.64 18.96
CA LEU A 451 11.10 -18.06 18.32
C LEU A 451 12.28 -18.05 19.28
N GLY A 452 12.30 -17.18 20.30
CA GLY A 452 13.42 -17.08 21.24
C GLY A 452 14.80 -17.08 20.56
N GLU A 453 15.84 -16.77 21.26
CA GLU A 453 17.20 -16.88 20.71
C GLU A 453 17.46 -18.27 20.15
N GLY A 454 17.76 -18.37 18.85
CA GLY A 454 18.21 -19.59 18.17
C GLY A 454 17.14 -20.44 17.50
N ASN A 455 15.89 -19.98 17.41
CA ASN A 455 14.88 -20.69 16.64
C ASN A 455 14.85 -20.20 15.17
N THR A 456 14.97 -21.12 14.25
CA THR A 456 14.82 -20.88 12.79
C THR A 456 13.45 -21.34 12.32
N PHE A 457 12.88 -20.67 11.33
CA PHE A 457 11.74 -21.21 10.60
C PHE A 457 12.16 -22.46 9.83
N ALA A 458 11.40 -23.53 9.93
CA ALA A 458 11.59 -24.70 9.06
C ALA A 458 11.09 -24.36 7.65
N ASP A 459 11.97 -24.42 6.65
CA ASP A 459 11.74 -24.03 5.28
C ASP A 459 10.49 -24.63 4.61
N ASP A 460 10.16 -25.87 4.94
CA ASP A 460 9.13 -26.65 4.22
C ASP A 460 7.78 -26.69 4.94
N ALA A 461 7.68 -26.18 6.17
CA ALA A 461 6.50 -26.38 7.01
C ALA A 461 5.25 -25.64 6.56
N TYR A 462 5.36 -24.72 5.61
CA TYR A 462 4.29 -23.79 5.25
C TYR A 462 3.93 -23.74 3.76
N GLU A 463 4.50 -24.60 2.91
CA GLU A 463 4.09 -24.68 1.51
C GLU A 463 2.65 -25.20 1.39
N THR A 464 1.81 -24.46 0.68
CA THR A 464 0.44 -24.94 0.41
C THR A 464 0.41 -25.95 -0.74
N GLU A 465 -0.51 -26.87 -0.69
CA GLU A 465 -0.72 -27.85 -1.76
C GLU A 465 -0.97 -27.15 -3.11
N ARG A 466 -0.50 -27.78 -4.20
CA ARG A 466 -0.78 -27.35 -5.57
C ARG A 466 -2.29 -27.26 -5.81
N LYS A 467 -2.73 -26.14 -6.37
CA LYS A 467 -4.13 -25.88 -6.74
C LYS A 467 -4.24 -25.71 -8.24
N THR A 468 -5.28 -26.26 -8.83
CA THR A 468 -5.60 -26.04 -10.24
C THR A 468 -7.04 -25.55 -10.36
N ILE A 469 -7.21 -24.43 -11.07
CA ILE A 469 -8.50 -23.81 -11.34
C ILE A 469 -8.81 -24.00 -12.82
N TYR A 470 -10.05 -24.33 -13.13
CA TYR A 470 -10.55 -24.45 -14.49
C TYR A 470 -11.57 -23.37 -14.75
N ASN A 471 -11.36 -22.60 -15.82
CA ASN A 471 -12.25 -21.53 -16.26
C ASN A 471 -12.83 -21.85 -17.64
N LEU A 472 -14.11 -21.56 -17.82
CA LEU A 472 -14.78 -21.57 -19.12
C LEU A 472 -15.24 -20.16 -19.45
N GLN A 473 -14.83 -19.64 -20.58
CA GLN A 473 -15.26 -18.32 -21.07
C GLN A 473 -15.96 -18.46 -22.42
N LEU A 474 -17.17 -17.91 -22.50
CA LEU A 474 -17.93 -17.82 -23.74
C LEU A 474 -18.17 -16.34 -24.07
N SER A 475 -17.90 -15.95 -25.30
CA SER A 475 -18.12 -14.59 -25.79
C SER A 475 -18.81 -14.67 -27.16
N TYR A 476 -19.90 -13.92 -27.32
CA TYR A 476 -20.65 -13.83 -28.57
C TYR A 476 -20.72 -12.37 -29.04
N GLY A 477 -20.19 -12.11 -30.23
CA GLY A 477 -20.23 -10.79 -30.85
C GLY A 477 -21.53 -10.57 -31.63
N THR A 478 -22.28 -9.52 -31.27
CA THR A 478 -23.38 -9.01 -32.07
C THR A 478 -22.90 -7.80 -32.82
N GLU A 479 -23.16 -7.76 -34.15
CA GLU A 479 -23.06 -6.48 -34.88
C GLU A 479 -24.22 -5.59 -34.41
N ILE A 480 -23.88 -4.41 -33.90
CA ILE A 480 -24.82 -3.35 -33.60
C ILE A 480 -24.84 -2.42 -34.81
#